data_5dc2e4e8717a4447c7c6c1802b314eab
#
_entry.id   5dc2e4e8717a4447c7c6c1802b314eab
#
_cell.length_a   1.000
_cell.length_b   1.000
_cell.length_c   1.000
_cell.angle_alpha   90.00
_cell.angle_beta   90.00
_cell.angle_gamma   90.00
#
_symmetry.space_group_name_H-M   'P 1'
#
loop_
_entity.id
_entity.type
_entity.pdbx_description
1 polymer ?
#
loop_
_entity_poly.entity_id
_entity_poly.type
_entity_poly.pdbx_seq_one_letter_code
_entity_poly.pdbx_strand_id
1 'polypeptide(L)'
;MKHTGLKSIFFLLVIFLCCNSVVGQRVGDLSDLFVSPPDRAKPRVYWWWLYNRVNKGSITRDLEEFKAKGISGVNLICTGGYAGKEALLGVEWLGPEWRALYRHAIREAKRLNIEIGFNLAGGWTMMGPWVTPDKAMKKVVQSEQIVTG
;
A
#
# COMPACT_ATOMS: atom_id res chain seq x y z
N MET A 1 -2.35 -15.87 62.11
CA MET A 1 -2.36 -16.69 60.90
C MET A 1 -3.71 -16.58 60.14
N LYS A 2 -4.11 -15.41 59.59
CA LYS A 2 -5.41 -15.29 58.87
C LYS A 2 -5.37 -14.38 57.62
N HIS A 3 -4.20 -13.99 57.11
CA HIS A 3 -4.12 -13.07 55.97
C HIS A 3 -3.68 -13.71 54.65
N THR A 4 -3.32 -14.98 54.65
CA THR A 4 -2.88 -15.69 53.40
C THR A 4 -4.04 -16.07 52.50
N GLY A 5 -5.20 -16.42 53.04
CA GLY A 5 -6.37 -16.81 52.27
C GLY A 5 -6.98 -15.66 51.45
N LEU A 6 -7.01 -14.45 52.01
CA LEU A 6 -7.61 -13.28 51.33
C LEU A 6 -6.78 -12.82 50.11
N LYS A 7 -5.45 -12.88 50.22
CA LYS A 7 -4.55 -12.56 49.11
C LYS A 7 -4.64 -13.57 47.96
N SER A 8 -4.79 -14.87 48.29
CA SER A 8 -4.97 -15.91 47.26
C SER A 8 -6.31 -15.78 46.54
N ILE A 9 -7.38 -15.44 47.26
CA ILE A 9 -8.70 -15.22 46.64
C ILE A 9 -8.68 -14.00 45.73
N PHE A 10 -8.04 -12.92 46.16
CA PHE A 10 -7.90 -11.72 45.34
C PHE A 10 -7.08 -11.99 44.06
N PHE A 11 -6.00 -12.76 44.15
CA PHE A 11 -5.18 -13.14 42.98
C PHE A 11 -5.93 -14.03 41.97
N LEU A 12 -6.73 -14.98 42.47
CA LEU A 12 -7.60 -15.81 41.66
C LEU A 12 -8.70 -14.99 40.96
N LEU A 13 -9.26 -13.99 41.65
CA LEU A 13 -10.29 -13.10 41.09
C LEU A 13 -9.72 -12.21 39.98
N VAL A 14 -8.49 -11.72 40.13
CA VAL A 14 -7.79 -10.93 39.12
C VAL A 14 -7.47 -11.79 37.88
N ILE A 15 -7.02 -13.03 38.06
CA ILE A 15 -6.78 -13.97 36.94
C ILE A 15 -8.09 -14.28 36.24
N PHE A 16 -9.19 -14.50 36.96
CA PHE A 16 -10.50 -14.77 36.37
C PHE A 16 -11.03 -13.57 35.57
N LEU A 17 -10.83 -12.35 36.03
CA LEU A 17 -11.19 -11.12 35.35
C LEU A 17 -10.33 -10.92 34.09
N CYS A 18 -9.03 -11.22 34.13
CA CYS A 18 -8.15 -11.11 32.95
C CYS A 18 -8.46 -12.17 31.89
N CYS A 19 -8.88 -13.37 32.28
CA CYS A 19 -9.24 -14.43 31.31
C CYS A 19 -10.54 -14.15 30.57
N ASN A 20 -11.44 -13.31 31.10
CA ASN A 20 -12.68 -12.95 30.38
C ASN A 20 -12.51 -11.83 29.34
N SER A 21 -11.33 -11.23 29.23
CA SER A 21 -11.06 -10.16 28.25
C SER A 21 -10.66 -10.66 26.88
N VAL A 22 -10.58 -11.97 26.67
CA VAL A 22 -10.47 -12.54 25.31
C VAL A 22 -11.86 -12.52 24.68
N VAL A 23 -12.34 -11.33 24.35
CA VAL A 23 -13.44 -11.16 23.40
C VAL A 23 -12.87 -11.59 22.05
N GLY A 24 -13.05 -12.86 21.71
CA GLY A 24 -12.86 -13.30 20.35
C GLY A 24 -13.70 -12.39 19.45
N GLN A 25 -13.05 -11.62 18.58
CA GLN A 25 -13.78 -10.90 17.54
C GLN A 25 -14.66 -11.94 16.85
N ARG A 26 -15.98 -11.82 16.99
CA ARG A 26 -16.91 -12.64 16.21
C ARG A 26 -16.55 -12.36 14.77
N VAL A 27 -15.88 -13.30 14.15
CA VAL A 27 -15.79 -13.34 12.70
C VAL A 27 -17.24 -13.40 12.25
N GLY A 28 -17.77 -12.36 11.61
CA GLY A 28 -19.10 -12.35 11.06
C GLY A 28 -19.28 -13.59 10.17
N ASP A 29 -20.52 -13.98 9.92
CA ASP A 29 -20.78 -15.12 9.06
C ASP A 29 -19.95 -14.97 7.77
N LEU A 30 -19.25 -16.04 7.37
CA LEU A 30 -18.39 -16.03 6.18
C LEU A 30 -19.18 -15.63 4.93
N SER A 31 -20.47 -15.96 4.87
CA SER A 31 -21.35 -15.53 3.79
C SER A 31 -21.52 -14.01 3.73
N ASP A 32 -21.70 -13.35 4.88
CA ASP A 32 -21.82 -11.90 4.97
C ASP A 32 -20.50 -11.20 4.59
N LEU A 33 -19.37 -11.76 5.05
CA LEU A 33 -18.05 -11.27 4.70
C LEU A 33 -17.72 -11.45 3.21
N PHE A 34 -18.27 -12.47 2.57
CA PHE A 34 -18.11 -12.69 1.14
C PHE A 34 -18.94 -11.70 0.31
N VAL A 35 -20.18 -11.46 0.70
CA VAL A 35 -21.08 -10.51 0.01
C VAL A 35 -20.66 -9.05 0.24
N SER A 36 -20.21 -8.73 1.45
CA SER A 36 -19.79 -7.38 1.84
C SER A 36 -18.43 -7.41 2.53
N PRO A 37 -17.35 -7.58 1.77
CA PRO A 37 -16.01 -7.69 2.33
C PRO A 37 -15.56 -6.37 2.95
N PRO A 38 -14.84 -6.40 4.09
CA PRO A 38 -14.21 -5.22 4.65
C PRO A 38 -13.15 -4.66 3.69
N ASP A 39 -12.85 -3.36 3.77
CA ASP A 39 -11.93 -2.69 2.82
C ASP A 39 -10.58 -3.39 2.68
N ARG A 40 -10.04 -3.98 3.77
CA ARG A 40 -8.79 -4.75 3.75
C ARG A 40 -8.84 -6.03 2.89
N ALA A 41 -10.04 -6.56 2.62
CA ALA A 41 -10.26 -7.75 1.81
C ALA A 41 -10.72 -7.45 0.38
N LYS A 42 -10.96 -6.17 0.07
CA LYS A 42 -11.34 -5.74 -1.27
C LYS A 42 -10.15 -5.73 -2.22
N PRO A 43 -10.39 -5.82 -3.54
CA PRO A 43 -9.33 -5.81 -4.53
C PRO A 43 -8.47 -4.54 -4.48
N ARG A 44 -7.19 -4.72 -4.82
CA ARG A 44 -6.23 -3.65 -5.09
C ARG A 44 -5.73 -3.82 -6.50
N VAL A 45 -5.56 -2.70 -7.22
CA VAL A 45 -5.18 -2.73 -8.63
C VAL A 45 -4.01 -1.82 -8.93
N TYR A 46 -3.31 -2.11 -10.02
CA TYR A 46 -2.34 -1.17 -10.56
C TYR A 46 -3.07 -0.01 -11.23
N TRP A 47 -2.54 1.20 -11.01
CA TRP A 47 -3.03 2.42 -11.63
C TRP A 47 -1.90 3.05 -12.44
N TRP A 48 -2.01 2.94 -13.75
CA TRP A 48 -0.96 3.31 -14.67
C TRP A 48 -1.06 4.76 -15.09
N TRP A 49 -0.03 5.54 -14.80
CA TRP A 49 0.16 6.84 -15.41
C TRP A 49 1.11 6.69 -16.61
N LEU A 50 0.56 6.28 -17.74
CA LEU A 50 1.34 6.03 -18.95
C LEU A 50 1.88 7.36 -19.51
N TYR A 51 3.20 7.43 -19.67
CA TYR A 51 3.90 8.64 -20.11
C TYR A 51 3.57 9.89 -19.27
N ASN A 52 3.10 9.73 -18.04
CA ASN A 52 2.59 10.81 -17.18
C ASN A 52 1.52 11.69 -17.87
N ARG A 53 0.77 11.14 -18.81
CA ARG A 53 -0.32 11.82 -19.51
C ARG A 53 -1.59 11.81 -18.68
N VAL A 54 -1.58 12.55 -17.61
CA VAL A 54 -2.69 12.64 -16.67
C VAL A 54 -3.00 14.10 -16.36
N ASN A 55 -4.24 14.35 -15.98
CA ASN A 55 -4.69 15.64 -15.49
C ASN A 55 -5.63 15.44 -14.28
N LYS A 56 -5.97 16.52 -13.59
CA LYS A 56 -6.81 16.43 -12.38
C LYS A 56 -8.16 15.77 -12.65
N GLY A 57 -8.78 16.08 -13.79
CA GLY A 57 -10.08 15.51 -14.16
C GLY A 57 -10.01 14.00 -14.40
N SER A 58 -9.00 13.52 -15.12
CA SER A 58 -8.80 12.08 -15.33
C SER A 58 -8.50 11.34 -14.03
N ILE A 59 -7.66 11.93 -13.15
CA ILE A 59 -7.34 11.38 -11.84
C ILE A 59 -8.58 11.21 -10.97
N THR A 60 -9.41 12.26 -10.87
CA THR A 60 -10.65 12.21 -10.10
C THR A 60 -11.60 11.13 -10.63
N ARG A 61 -11.85 11.14 -11.94
CA ARG A 61 -12.73 10.17 -12.59
C ARG A 61 -12.26 8.72 -12.37
N ASP A 62 -10.96 8.45 -12.58
CA ASP A 62 -10.42 7.10 -12.44
C ASP A 62 -10.61 6.58 -11.01
N LEU A 63 -10.34 7.40 -9.99
CA LEU A 63 -10.51 7.02 -8.59
C LEU A 63 -12.01 6.83 -8.24
N GLU A 64 -12.91 7.66 -8.77
CA GLU A 64 -14.35 7.49 -8.59
C GLU A 64 -14.85 6.18 -9.22
N GLU A 65 -14.37 5.84 -10.42
CA GLU A 65 -14.69 4.57 -11.07
C GLU A 65 -14.13 3.37 -10.29
N PHE A 66 -12.90 3.45 -9.77
CA PHE A 66 -12.35 2.40 -8.92
C PHE A 66 -13.23 2.19 -7.67
N LYS A 67 -13.63 3.28 -7.02
CA LYS A 67 -14.53 3.20 -5.86
C LYS A 67 -15.87 2.58 -6.20
N ALA A 68 -16.49 3.00 -7.30
CA ALA A 68 -17.78 2.48 -7.76
C ALA A 68 -17.74 0.97 -8.05
N LYS A 69 -16.57 0.46 -8.44
CA LYS A 69 -16.35 -0.98 -8.71
C LYS A 69 -15.86 -1.77 -7.50
N GLY A 70 -15.87 -1.17 -6.31
CA GLY A 70 -15.53 -1.86 -5.07
C GLY A 70 -14.03 -2.04 -4.84
N ILE A 71 -13.17 -1.33 -5.57
CA ILE A 71 -11.73 -1.33 -5.36
C ILE A 71 -11.40 -0.46 -4.13
N SER A 72 -10.62 -1.00 -3.20
CA SER A 72 -10.23 -0.33 -1.96
C SER A 72 -8.84 0.28 -2.00
N GLY A 73 -8.03 -0.07 -2.98
CA GLY A 73 -6.68 0.47 -3.08
C GLY A 73 -6.12 0.43 -4.50
N VAL A 74 -5.23 1.36 -4.77
CA VAL A 74 -4.50 1.45 -6.04
C VAL A 74 -3.00 1.51 -5.78
N ASN A 75 -2.21 0.89 -6.65
CA ASN A 75 -0.77 1.07 -6.68
C ASN A 75 -0.40 1.89 -7.92
N LEU A 76 -0.07 3.16 -7.70
CA LEU A 76 0.30 4.08 -8.76
C LEU A 76 1.65 3.70 -9.35
N ILE A 77 1.67 3.48 -10.64
CA ILE A 77 2.88 3.22 -11.41
C ILE A 77 2.97 4.20 -12.57
N CYS A 78 4.00 5.01 -12.55
CA CYS A 78 4.34 5.86 -13.69
C CYS A 78 5.27 5.08 -14.61
N THR A 79 4.87 4.86 -15.84
CA THR A 79 5.66 4.10 -16.82
C THR A 79 5.58 4.70 -18.20
N GLY A 80 6.58 4.40 -19.00
CA GLY A 80 6.74 5.00 -20.34
C GLY A 80 7.55 6.29 -20.30
N GLY A 81 8.21 6.61 -21.36
CA GLY A 81 8.87 7.90 -21.54
C GLY A 81 10.33 8.01 -21.07
N TYR A 82 11.03 6.89 -20.90
CA TYR A 82 12.46 6.90 -20.57
C TYR A 82 13.40 6.86 -21.76
N ALA A 83 12.88 6.57 -22.95
CA ALA A 83 13.69 6.51 -24.16
C ALA A 83 12.93 7.14 -25.34
N GLY A 84 13.54 8.13 -25.98
CA GLY A 84 13.08 8.72 -27.23
C GLY A 84 12.11 9.90 -27.09
N LYS A 85 11.55 10.34 -28.22
CA LYS A 85 10.66 11.51 -28.32
C LYS A 85 9.36 11.36 -27.52
N GLU A 86 8.97 10.16 -27.17
CA GLU A 86 7.75 9.86 -26.40
C GLU A 86 7.87 10.24 -24.93
N ALA A 87 9.10 10.36 -24.41
CA ALA A 87 9.37 10.85 -23.05
C ALA A 87 8.79 12.24 -22.79
N LEU A 88 8.59 13.02 -23.83
CA LEU A 88 8.16 14.43 -23.76
C LEU A 88 6.64 14.63 -23.84
N LEU A 89 5.84 13.57 -23.86
CA LEU A 89 4.40 13.68 -24.14
C LEU A 89 3.52 13.92 -22.91
N GLY A 90 4.04 13.79 -21.71
CA GLY A 90 3.36 14.04 -20.44
C GLY A 90 4.11 15.00 -19.54
N VAL A 91 3.65 15.15 -18.31
CA VAL A 91 4.35 15.97 -17.32
C VAL A 91 5.68 15.31 -16.91
N GLU A 92 6.69 16.14 -16.65
CA GLU A 92 7.99 15.67 -16.21
C GLU A 92 7.88 14.87 -14.88
N TRP A 93 8.47 13.68 -14.87
CA TRP A 93 8.55 12.82 -13.71
C TRP A 93 9.19 13.53 -12.51
N LEU A 94 8.48 13.54 -11.37
CA LEU A 94 8.86 14.24 -10.15
C LEU A 94 9.01 15.77 -10.29
N GLY A 95 8.67 16.35 -11.44
CA GLY A 95 8.61 17.79 -11.64
C GLY A 95 7.51 18.48 -10.83
N PRO A 96 7.47 19.81 -10.80
CA PRO A 96 6.49 20.56 -10.01
C PRO A 96 5.04 20.23 -10.35
N GLU A 97 4.73 20.08 -11.63
CA GLU A 97 3.40 19.75 -12.14
C GLU A 97 3.01 18.32 -11.74
N TRP A 98 3.90 17.33 -11.94
CA TRP A 98 3.69 15.97 -11.53
C TRP A 98 3.39 15.88 -10.03
N ARG A 99 4.18 16.59 -9.21
CA ARG A 99 3.95 16.64 -7.75
C ARG A 99 2.60 17.26 -7.40
N ALA A 100 2.14 18.24 -8.17
CA ALA A 100 0.81 18.85 -7.98
C ALA A 100 -0.31 17.87 -8.31
N LEU A 101 -0.17 17.08 -9.39
CA LEU A 101 -1.09 16.01 -9.76
C LEU A 101 -1.09 14.86 -8.75
N TYR A 102 0.08 14.48 -8.26
CA TYR A 102 0.19 13.44 -7.22
C TYR A 102 -0.47 13.88 -5.91
N ARG A 103 -0.26 15.13 -5.48
CA ARG A 103 -0.98 15.68 -4.32
C ARG A 103 -2.49 15.73 -4.53
N HIS A 104 -2.95 15.98 -5.76
CA HIS A 104 -4.37 15.89 -6.09
C HIS A 104 -4.88 14.46 -5.96
N ALA A 105 -4.15 13.47 -6.51
CA ALA A 105 -4.49 12.06 -6.38
C ALA A 105 -4.61 11.60 -4.92
N ILE A 106 -3.67 12.01 -4.05
CA ILE A 106 -3.73 11.69 -2.62
C ILE A 106 -4.99 12.29 -1.97
N ARG A 107 -5.37 13.54 -2.30
CA ARG A 107 -6.58 14.16 -1.74
C ARG A 107 -7.85 13.46 -2.20
N GLU A 108 -7.94 13.11 -3.47
CA GLU A 108 -9.07 12.38 -4.02
C GLU A 108 -9.17 10.96 -3.46
N ALA A 109 -8.06 10.25 -3.36
CA ALA A 109 -8.01 8.93 -2.74
C ALA A 109 -8.49 8.98 -1.28
N LYS A 110 -8.05 10.00 -0.51
CA LYS A 110 -8.55 10.23 0.85
C LYS A 110 -10.06 10.53 0.88
N ARG A 111 -10.56 11.37 -0.03
CA ARG A 111 -11.99 11.71 -0.14
C ARG A 111 -12.84 10.46 -0.37
N LEU A 112 -12.34 9.54 -1.19
CA LEU A 112 -13.04 8.31 -1.59
C LEU A 112 -12.77 7.12 -0.66
N ASN A 113 -11.93 7.28 0.36
CA ASN A 113 -11.44 6.18 1.20
C ASN A 113 -10.84 5.04 0.35
N ILE A 114 -9.93 5.39 -0.55
CA ILE A 114 -9.11 4.48 -1.35
C ILE A 114 -7.68 4.58 -0.86
N GLU A 115 -7.05 3.44 -0.60
CA GLU A 115 -5.64 3.39 -0.27
C GLU A 115 -4.79 3.62 -1.52
N ILE A 116 -3.77 4.46 -1.43
CA ILE A 116 -2.86 4.72 -2.54
C ILE A 116 -1.45 4.27 -2.17
N GLY A 117 -0.95 3.28 -2.88
CA GLY A 117 0.46 2.88 -2.91
C GLY A 117 1.18 3.59 -4.05
N PHE A 118 2.47 3.70 -3.94
CA PHE A 118 3.31 4.34 -4.95
C PHE A 118 4.55 3.52 -5.26
N ASN A 119 4.75 3.22 -6.53
CA ASN A 119 6.00 2.64 -6.98
C ASN A 119 7.04 3.75 -7.18
N LEU A 120 8.05 3.77 -6.32
CA LEU A 120 9.15 4.75 -6.37
C LEU A 120 10.05 4.59 -7.60
N ALA A 121 9.99 3.46 -8.28
CA ALA A 121 10.67 3.28 -9.55
C ALA A 121 9.86 3.94 -10.66
N GLY A 122 10.48 4.75 -11.47
CA GLY A 122 9.86 5.20 -12.70
C GLY A 122 9.80 4.04 -13.70
N GLY A 123 8.67 3.33 -13.76
CA GLY A 123 8.50 2.11 -14.55
C GLY A 123 8.86 0.84 -13.79
N TRP A 124 9.41 -0.16 -14.49
CA TRP A 124 9.72 -1.48 -13.93
C TRP A 124 11.09 -1.56 -13.25
N THR A 125 11.92 -0.57 -13.42
CA THR A 125 13.29 -0.55 -12.90
C THR A 125 13.49 0.70 -12.05
N MET A 126 14.25 0.55 -10.96
CA MET A 126 14.66 1.68 -10.12
C MET A 126 15.75 2.50 -10.81
N MET A 127 15.50 2.92 -12.04
CA MET A 127 16.44 3.66 -12.86
C MET A 127 15.81 4.93 -13.42
N GLY A 128 16.64 5.96 -13.62
CA GLY A 128 16.27 7.22 -14.23
C GLY A 128 17.50 8.07 -14.44
N PRO A 129 17.39 9.20 -15.15
CA PRO A 129 18.52 10.06 -15.45
C PRO A 129 19.26 10.60 -14.25
N TRP A 130 18.66 10.54 -13.06
CA TRP A 130 19.28 10.89 -11.77
C TRP A 130 20.14 9.78 -11.15
N VAL A 131 20.10 8.56 -11.71
CA VAL A 131 20.95 7.44 -11.26
C VAL A 131 22.28 7.55 -11.96
N THR A 132 23.23 8.11 -11.27
CA THR A 132 24.59 8.25 -11.76
C THR A 132 25.34 6.91 -11.72
N PRO A 133 26.41 6.72 -12.52
CA PRO A 133 27.16 5.45 -12.55
C PRO A 133 27.68 4.98 -11.20
N ASP A 134 27.96 5.88 -10.27
CA ASP A 134 28.39 5.58 -8.90
C ASP A 134 27.26 4.99 -8.04
N LYS A 135 26.02 5.35 -8.34
CA LYS A 135 24.81 4.87 -7.64
C LYS A 135 24.13 3.70 -8.34
N ALA A 136 24.49 3.42 -9.58
CA ALA A 136 23.91 2.31 -10.33
C ALA A 136 24.42 0.96 -9.80
N MET A 137 23.60 -0.06 -9.93
CA MET A 137 24.01 -1.44 -9.66
C MET A 137 25.15 -1.83 -10.60
N LYS A 138 26.28 -2.25 -10.04
CA LYS A 138 27.51 -2.54 -10.81
C LYS A 138 27.61 -3.98 -11.26
N LYS A 139 27.30 -4.91 -10.36
CA LYS A 139 27.53 -6.33 -10.58
C LYS A 139 26.66 -7.15 -9.62
N VAL A 140 26.10 -8.20 -10.15
CA VAL A 140 25.55 -9.28 -9.32
C VAL A 140 26.69 -10.24 -9.00
N VAL A 141 26.96 -10.48 -7.72
CA VAL A 141 27.93 -11.46 -7.26
C VAL A 141 27.15 -12.60 -6.61
N GLN A 142 27.33 -13.79 -7.10
CA GLN A 142 26.82 -15.02 -6.50
C GLN A 142 27.98 -15.74 -5.86
N SER A 143 27.83 -16.14 -4.61
CA SER A 143 28.75 -17.07 -3.93
C SER A 143 28.01 -18.34 -3.57
N GLU A 144 28.64 -19.47 -3.80
CA GLU A 144 28.14 -20.78 -3.42
C GLU A 144 29.05 -21.33 -2.30
N GLN A 145 28.42 -21.72 -1.20
CA GLN A 145 29.13 -22.36 -0.09
C GLN A 145 28.56 -23.76 0.12
N ILE A 146 29.38 -24.76 -0.08
CA ILE A 146 29.01 -26.14 0.23
C ILE A 146 29.25 -26.36 1.72
N VAL A 147 28.15 -26.60 2.45
CA VAL A 147 28.21 -26.99 3.86
C VAL A 147 28.18 -28.52 3.91
N THR A 148 29.32 -29.13 4.22
CA THR A 148 29.39 -30.55 4.52
C THR A 148 29.06 -30.73 6.00
N GLY A 149 27.96 -31.47 6.29
CA GLY A 149 27.59 -31.90 7.63
C GLY A 149 28.39 -33.07 8.14
#